data_8f81c25b6be63e167ab4cb16425866fe
#
_entry.id   8f81c25b6be63e167ab4cb16425866fe
#
_cell.length_a   1.000
_cell.length_b   1.000
_cell.length_c   1.000
_cell.angle_alpha   90.00
_cell.angle_beta   90.00
_cell.angle_gamma   90.00
#
_symmetry.space_group_name_H-M   'P 1'
#
loop_
_entity.id
_entity.type
_entity.pdbx_description
1 polymer ?
#
loop_
_entity_poly.entity_id
_entity_poly.type
_entity_poly.pdbx_seq_one_letter_code
_entity_poly.pdbx_strand_id
1 'polypeptide(L)'
;MLKTILLLTPVYVTLFWTLVLKTANRHNNDRARLFLGKFMFFACILYFSHFLFFYPLPQVYIYFDALYQYASLMVYPLFYIYIRLLTVDKKFELKKHYKYIAVPNLLLIAYLIGILFSPYEHYRALIADYENSPWNFLKIVLTCMQLAFLI
;
A
#
# COMPACT_ATOMS: atom_id res chain seq x y z
N MET A 1 26.36 -1.34 -6.27
CA MET A 1 26.28 -0.90 -4.86
C MET A 1 25.47 0.38 -4.66
N LEU A 2 25.84 1.51 -5.28
CA LEU A 2 25.11 2.79 -5.09
C LEU A 2 23.61 2.70 -5.39
N LYS A 3 23.22 2.09 -6.51
CA LYS A 3 21.81 1.89 -6.91
C LYS A 3 21.03 1.11 -5.84
N THR A 4 21.60 0.06 -5.28
CA THR A 4 20.97 -0.77 -4.25
C THR A 4 20.75 0.02 -2.94
N ILE A 5 21.76 0.80 -2.53
CA ILE A 5 21.67 1.64 -1.33
C ILE A 5 20.56 2.69 -1.52
N LEU A 6 20.52 3.33 -2.70
CA LEU A 6 19.55 4.38 -3.00
C LEU A 6 18.11 3.85 -3.03
N LEU A 7 17.89 2.63 -3.55
CA LEU A 7 16.58 1.98 -3.56
C LEU A 7 16.14 1.49 -2.18
N LEU A 8 17.07 1.08 -1.31
CA LEU A 8 16.75 0.59 0.03
C LEU A 8 16.60 1.73 1.07
N THR A 9 17.20 2.89 0.82
CA THR A 9 17.12 4.02 1.76
C THR A 9 15.69 4.36 2.18
N PRO A 10 14.71 4.55 1.26
CA PRO A 10 13.33 4.86 1.66
C PRO A 10 12.67 3.71 2.45
N VAL A 11 13.04 2.45 2.19
CA VAL A 11 12.57 1.30 2.97
C VAL A 11 13.04 1.40 4.42
N TYR A 12 14.33 1.65 4.64
CA TYR A 12 14.88 1.79 6.00
C TYR A 12 14.29 2.98 6.74
N VAL A 13 14.15 4.13 6.07
CA VAL A 13 13.59 5.34 6.68
C VAL A 13 12.14 5.10 7.10
N THR A 14 11.31 4.53 6.24
CA THR A 14 9.88 4.28 6.55
C THR A 14 9.73 3.19 7.61
N LEU A 15 10.57 2.16 7.59
CA LEU A 15 10.60 1.13 8.63
C LEU A 15 11.01 1.72 9.99
N PHE A 16 12.07 2.52 10.02
CA PHE A 16 12.53 3.20 11.23
C PHE A 16 11.40 4.06 11.84
N TRP A 17 10.76 4.91 11.06
CA TRP A 17 9.64 5.72 11.53
C TRP A 17 8.44 4.89 11.99
N THR A 18 8.15 3.78 11.31
CA THR A 18 7.09 2.84 11.75
C THR A 18 7.38 2.34 13.17
N LEU A 19 8.61 1.92 13.45
CA LEU A 19 9.01 1.41 14.76
C LEU A 19 8.99 2.52 15.82
N VAL A 20 9.53 3.70 15.52
CA VAL A 20 9.55 4.85 16.43
C VAL A 20 8.13 5.28 16.80
N LEU A 21 7.23 5.40 15.82
CA LEU A 21 5.84 5.80 16.06
C LEU A 21 5.07 4.73 16.86
N LYS A 22 5.33 3.46 16.59
CA LYS A 22 4.71 2.34 17.33
C LYS A 22 5.16 2.31 18.79
N THR A 23 6.45 2.50 19.05
CA THR A 23 7.00 2.52 20.42
C THR A 23 6.54 3.75 21.19
N ALA A 24 6.59 4.94 20.57
CA ALA A 24 6.13 6.18 21.17
C ALA A 24 4.61 6.15 21.49
N ASN A 25 3.81 5.46 20.68
CA ASN A 25 2.37 5.36 20.91
C ASN A 25 1.99 4.38 22.02
N ARG A 26 2.90 3.50 22.42
CA ARG A 26 2.64 2.51 23.48
C ARG A 26 2.29 3.16 24.84
N HIS A 27 2.83 4.36 25.10
CA HIS A 27 2.59 5.09 26.35
C HIS A 27 1.47 6.14 26.26
N ASN A 28 1.28 6.79 25.09
CA ASN A 28 0.40 7.95 24.96
C ASN A 28 -0.96 7.66 24.33
N ASN A 29 -1.19 6.47 23.77
CA ASN A 29 -2.42 6.05 23.07
C ASN A 29 -2.98 7.13 22.12
N ASP A 30 -2.10 7.83 21.41
CA ASP A 30 -2.43 8.91 20.47
C ASP A 30 -2.87 8.30 19.12
N ARG A 31 -4.13 8.53 18.78
CA ARG A 31 -4.72 8.02 17.53
C ARG A 31 -4.03 8.54 16.28
N ALA A 32 -3.65 9.82 16.24
CA ALA A 32 -2.97 10.39 15.09
C ALA A 32 -1.62 9.69 14.83
N ARG A 33 -0.83 9.46 15.89
CA ARG A 33 0.43 8.71 15.79
C ARG A 33 0.23 7.27 15.33
N LEU A 34 -0.86 6.63 15.79
CA LEU A 34 -1.20 5.28 15.35
C LEU A 34 -1.45 5.22 13.85
N PHE A 35 -2.23 6.16 13.30
CA PHE A 35 -2.51 6.21 11.86
C PHE A 35 -1.29 6.59 11.03
N LEU A 36 -0.47 7.51 11.51
CA LEU A 36 0.82 7.82 10.88
C LEU A 36 1.75 6.60 10.86
N GLY A 37 1.81 5.84 11.96
CA GLY A 37 2.58 4.60 12.02
C GLY A 37 2.10 3.55 11.02
N LYS A 38 0.77 3.38 10.87
CA LYS A 38 0.19 2.51 9.84
C LYS A 38 0.50 2.99 8.43
N PHE A 39 0.39 4.29 8.17
CA PHE A 39 0.76 4.90 6.89
C PHE A 39 2.23 4.62 6.54
N MET A 40 3.15 4.84 7.48
CA MET A 40 4.57 4.56 7.28
C MET A 40 4.85 3.08 7.03
N PHE A 41 4.10 2.18 7.68
CA PHE A 41 4.20 0.74 7.44
C PHE A 41 3.80 0.37 6.01
N PHE A 42 2.68 0.89 5.50
CA PHE A 42 2.25 0.64 4.12
C PHE A 42 3.20 1.31 3.10
N ALA A 43 3.73 2.48 3.41
CA ALA A 43 4.76 3.11 2.59
C ALA A 43 6.05 2.25 2.54
N CYS A 44 6.43 1.61 3.65
CA CYS A 44 7.55 0.67 3.68
C CYS A 44 7.31 -0.52 2.74
N ILE A 45 6.11 -1.10 2.74
CA ILE A 45 5.74 -2.18 1.82
C ILE A 45 5.83 -1.72 0.36
N LEU A 46 5.34 -0.51 0.04
CA LEU A 46 5.44 0.06 -1.30
C LEU A 46 6.90 0.19 -1.76
N TYR A 47 7.75 0.80 -0.97
CA TYR A 47 9.16 0.98 -1.33
C TYR A 47 9.91 -0.34 -1.42
N PHE A 48 9.58 -1.31 -0.57
CA PHE A 48 10.14 -2.65 -0.65
C PHE A 48 9.72 -3.37 -1.94
N SER A 49 8.46 -3.25 -2.34
CA SER A 49 7.97 -3.81 -3.60
C SER A 49 8.64 -3.15 -4.81
N HIS A 50 8.85 -1.83 -4.79
CA HIS A 50 9.65 -1.14 -5.81
C HIS A 50 11.09 -1.65 -5.87
N PHE A 51 11.71 -1.89 -4.70
CA PHE A 51 13.05 -2.48 -4.66
C PHE A 51 13.07 -3.85 -5.35
N LEU A 52 12.10 -4.74 -5.07
CA LEU A 52 12.00 -6.06 -5.71
C LEU A 52 11.79 -5.97 -7.22
N PHE A 53 11.00 -5.00 -7.68
CA PHE A 53 10.76 -4.77 -9.11
C PHE A 53 12.02 -4.30 -9.86
N PHE A 54 12.77 -3.35 -9.29
CA PHE A 54 13.99 -2.82 -9.92
C PHE A 54 15.23 -3.70 -9.73
N TYR A 55 15.18 -4.60 -8.78
CA TYR A 55 16.17 -5.66 -8.61
C TYR A 55 15.70 -6.88 -9.42
N PRO A 56 16.54 -7.57 -10.19
CA PRO A 56 16.08 -8.63 -11.10
C PRO A 56 15.66 -9.89 -10.34
N LEU A 57 14.60 -9.78 -9.57
CA LEU A 57 13.94 -10.88 -8.85
C LEU A 57 12.44 -10.97 -9.26
N PRO A 58 12.14 -11.15 -10.57
CA PRO A 58 10.76 -11.13 -11.06
C PRO A 58 9.89 -12.23 -10.44
N GLN A 59 10.49 -13.38 -10.11
CA GLN A 59 9.76 -14.48 -9.49
C GLN A 59 9.25 -14.13 -8.08
N VAL A 60 10.04 -13.37 -7.32
CA VAL A 60 9.65 -12.91 -5.98
C VAL A 60 8.63 -11.78 -6.06
N TYR A 61 8.80 -10.86 -7.01
CA TYR A 61 7.89 -9.73 -7.21
C TYR A 61 6.45 -10.19 -7.50
N ILE A 62 6.25 -11.28 -8.25
CA ILE A 62 4.93 -11.83 -8.57
C ILE A 62 4.09 -12.06 -7.30
N TYR A 63 4.68 -12.60 -6.25
CA TYR A 63 3.98 -12.83 -4.98
C TYR A 63 3.73 -11.53 -4.19
N PHE A 64 4.53 -10.50 -4.42
CA PHE A 64 4.39 -9.20 -3.77
C PHE A 64 3.47 -8.23 -4.51
N ASP A 65 3.08 -8.51 -5.77
CA ASP A 65 2.24 -7.60 -6.55
C ASP A 65 0.89 -7.33 -5.89
N ALA A 66 0.21 -8.35 -5.37
CA ALA A 66 -1.04 -8.19 -4.63
C ALA A 66 -0.86 -7.28 -3.39
N LEU A 67 0.24 -7.47 -2.67
CA LEU A 67 0.56 -6.67 -1.48
C LEU A 67 0.93 -5.23 -1.86
N TYR A 68 1.62 -5.03 -2.98
CA TYR A 68 1.90 -3.71 -3.55
C TYR A 68 0.62 -2.95 -3.90
N GLN A 69 -0.31 -3.57 -4.63
CA GLN A 69 -1.58 -2.96 -5.00
C GLN A 69 -2.40 -2.57 -3.75
N TYR A 70 -2.48 -3.46 -2.79
CA TYR A 70 -3.16 -3.18 -1.53
C TYR A 70 -2.51 -2.04 -0.75
N ALA A 71 -1.19 -2.06 -0.59
CA ALA A 71 -0.47 -1.01 0.11
C ALA A 71 -0.64 0.34 -0.59
N SER A 72 -0.59 0.37 -1.92
CA SER A 72 -0.83 1.55 -2.74
C SER A 72 -2.20 2.17 -2.48
N LEU A 73 -3.25 1.35 -2.38
CA LEU A 73 -4.60 1.82 -2.08
C LEU A 73 -4.78 2.26 -0.62
N MET A 74 -4.08 1.62 0.33
CA MET A 74 -4.21 1.92 1.77
C MET A 74 -3.49 3.18 2.20
N VAL A 75 -2.44 3.60 1.49
CA VAL A 75 -1.65 4.79 1.82
C VAL A 75 -2.53 6.04 1.86
N TYR A 76 -3.39 6.25 0.87
CA TYR A 76 -4.24 7.45 0.77
C TYR A 76 -5.28 7.57 1.89
N PRO A 77 -6.14 6.58 2.16
CA PRO A 77 -7.11 6.68 3.25
C PRO A 77 -6.45 6.80 4.63
N LEU A 78 -5.31 6.15 4.85
CA LEU A 78 -4.59 6.29 6.12
C LEU A 78 -4.01 7.68 6.31
N PHE A 79 -3.45 8.27 5.25
CA PHE A 79 -2.96 9.64 5.27
C PHE A 79 -4.11 10.65 5.48
N TYR A 80 -5.23 10.48 4.76
CA TYR A 80 -6.43 11.29 4.94
C TYR A 80 -6.93 11.27 6.39
N ILE A 81 -7.05 10.07 6.99
CA ILE A 81 -7.49 9.92 8.38
C ILE A 81 -6.49 10.60 9.33
N TYR A 82 -5.19 10.44 9.08
CA TYR A 82 -4.15 11.09 9.87
C TYR A 82 -4.27 12.62 9.85
N ILE A 83 -4.38 13.22 8.65
CA ILE A 83 -4.52 14.68 8.52
C ILE A 83 -5.80 15.15 9.21
N ARG A 84 -6.92 14.44 9.03
CA ARG A 84 -8.19 14.80 9.65
C ARG A 84 -8.15 14.75 11.17
N LEU A 85 -7.47 13.77 11.75
CA LEU A 85 -7.23 13.69 13.21
C LEU A 85 -6.40 14.84 13.76
N LEU A 86 -5.50 15.40 12.93
CA LEU A 86 -4.68 16.55 13.32
C LEU A 86 -5.44 17.88 13.24
N THR A 87 -6.26 18.04 12.18
CA THR A 87 -6.79 19.37 11.82
C THR A 87 -8.21 19.62 12.30
N VAL A 88 -9.08 18.60 12.27
CA VAL A 88 -10.51 18.81 12.42
C VAL A 88 -11.07 18.16 13.69
N ASP A 89 -10.67 16.97 14.05
CA ASP A 89 -11.42 16.18 15.03
C ASP A 89 -10.55 15.22 15.83
N LYS A 90 -10.23 15.58 17.06
CA LYS A 90 -9.60 14.65 18.02
C LYS A 90 -10.49 13.44 18.38
N LYS A 91 -11.80 13.55 18.16
CA LYS A 91 -12.82 12.52 18.40
C LYS A 91 -13.29 11.79 17.14
N PHE A 92 -12.46 11.79 16.08
CA PHE A 92 -12.78 11.15 14.80
C PHE A 92 -13.32 9.72 14.99
N GLU A 93 -14.59 9.52 14.64
CA GLU A 93 -15.25 8.21 14.71
C GLU A 93 -14.96 7.43 13.42
N LEU A 94 -14.05 6.47 13.50
CA LEU A 94 -13.72 5.55 12.39
C LEU A 94 -14.95 4.89 11.77
N LYS A 95 -16.00 4.64 12.58
CA LYS A 95 -17.25 4.01 12.12
C LYS A 95 -17.95 4.81 11.02
N LYS A 96 -17.86 6.14 11.02
CA LYS A 96 -18.47 7.01 9.97
C LYS A 96 -17.66 7.01 8.68
N HIS A 97 -16.38 6.69 8.75
CA HIS A 97 -15.44 6.77 7.63
C HIS A 97 -14.86 5.40 7.21
N TYR A 98 -15.42 4.30 7.72
CA TYR A 98 -14.94 2.95 7.42
C TYR A 98 -14.94 2.64 5.92
N LYS A 99 -15.85 3.28 5.15
CA LYS A 99 -15.94 3.11 3.70
C LYS A 99 -14.62 3.37 2.96
N TYR A 100 -13.81 4.32 3.43
CA TYR A 100 -12.51 4.62 2.82
C TYR A 100 -11.48 3.48 3.00
N ILE A 101 -11.60 2.73 4.09
CA ILE A 101 -10.76 1.55 4.36
C ILE A 101 -11.40 0.29 3.75
N ALA A 102 -12.73 0.22 3.70
CA ALA A 102 -13.45 -0.94 3.17
C ALA A 102 -13.17 -1.15 1.67
N VAL A 103 -13.12 -0.07 0.88
CA VAL A 103 -12.89 -0.15 -0.57
C VAL A 103 -11.55 -0.85 -0.91
N PRO A 104 -10.38 -0.43 -0.36
CA PRO A 104 -9.13 -1.17 -0.59
C PRO A 104 -9.19 -2.64 -0.17
N ASN A 105 -9.86 -2.95 0.95
CA ASN A 105 -9.99 -4.33 1.39
C ASN A 105 -10.85 -5.18 0.46
N LEU A 106 -11.96 -4.65 -0.04
CA LEU A 106 -12.81 -5.34 -1.01
C LEU A 106 -12.06 -5.60 -2.32
N LEU A 107 -11.29 -4.62 -2.79
CA LEU A 107 -10.48 -4.76 -4.00
C LEU A 107 -9.36 -5.80 -3.81
N LEU A 108 -8.72 -5.84 -2.64
CA LEU A 108 -7.75 -6.88 -2.33
C LEU A 108 -8.40 -8.28 -2.38
N ILE A 109 -9.57 -8.43 -1.77
CA ILE A 109 -10.29 -9.71 -1.77
C ILE A 109 -10.63 -10.11 -3.21
N ALA A 110 -11.17 -9.20 -4.02
CA ALA A 110 -11.48 -9.47 -5.42
C ALA A 110 -10.22 -9.85 -6.23
N TYR A 111 -9.11 -9.16 -5.99
CA TYR A 111 -7.83 -9.44 -6.63
C TYR A 111 -7.29 -10.83 -6.23
N LEU A 112 -7.32 -11.18 -4.94
CA LEU A 112 -6.89 -12.50 -4.46
C LEU A 112 -7.76 -13.63 -5.00
N ILE A 113 -9.07 -13.41 -5.09
CA ILE A 113 -9.99 -14.36 -5.72
C ILE A 113 -9.60 -14.55 -7.20
N GLY A 114 -9.37 -13.45 -7.93
CA GLY A 114 -8.92 -13.52 -9.32
C GLY A 114 -7.65 -14.34 -9.51
N ILE A 115 -6.66 -14.16 -8.63
CA ILE A 115 -5.41 -14.94 -8.65
C ILE A 115 -5.68 -16.43 -8.38
N LEU A 116 -6.51 -16.77 -7.40
CA LEU A 116 -6.81 -18.16 -7.04
C LEU A 116 -7.48 -18.94 -8.19
N PHE A 117 -8.29 -18.26 -9.01
CA PHE A 117 -8.98 -18.86 -10.15
C PHE A 117 -8.18 -18.77 -11.45
N SER A 118 -7.06 -18.05 -11.49
CA SER A 118 -6.21 -17.95 -12.68
C SER A 118 -5.08 -18.98 -12.64
N PRO A 119 -4.82 -19.69 -13.76
CA PRO A 119 -3.64 -20.55 -13.87
C PRO A 119 -2.36 -19.73 -13.62
N TYR A 120 -1.41 -20.28 -12.88
CA TYR A 120 -0.14 -19.61 -12.53
C TYR A 120 0.62 -19.10 -13.76
N GLU A 121 0.63 -19.85 -14.85
CA GLU A 121 1.24 -19.46 -16.12
C GLU A 121 0.60 -18.17 -16.69
N HIS A 122 -0.72 -18.06 -16.57
CA HIS A 122 -1.46 -16.89 -17.03
C HIS A 122 -1.11 -15.64 -16.21
N TYR A 123 -1.03 -15.82 -14.89
CA TYR A 123 -0.66 -14.75 -13.96
C TYR A 123 0.79 -14.27 -14.19
N ARG A 124 1.71 -15.20 -14.44
CA ARG A 124 3.11 -14.90 -14.79
C ARG A 124 3.21 -14.15 -16.12
N ALA A 125 2.47 -14.57 -17.13
CA ALA A 125 2.39 -13.90 -18.43
C ALA A 125 1.82 -12.48 -18.29
N LEU A 126 0.79 -12.29 -17.46
CA LEU A 126 0.16 -11.00 -17.19
C LEU A 126 1.12 -9.98 -16.55
N ILE A 127 2.02 -10.43 -15.67
CA ILE A 127 3.04 -9.56 -15.06
C ILE A 127 4.19 -9.29 -16.03
N ALA A 128 4.55 -10.27 -16.87
CA ALA A 128 5.61 -10.12 -17.86
C ALA A 128 5.18 -9.25 -19.04
N ASP A 129 3.91 -9.31 -19.44
CA ASP A 129 3.35 -8.57 -20.58
C ASP A 129 2.58 -7.33 -20.11
N TYR A 130 3.32 -6.41 -19.50
CA TYR A 130 2.78 -5.20 -18.84
C TYR A 130 1.98 -4.28 -19.76
N GLU A 131 2.28 -4.27 -21.07
CA GLU A 131 1.67 -3.34 -22.03
C GLU A 131 0.39 -3.85 -22.68
N ASN A 132 0.22 -5.17 -22.83
CA ASN A 132 -0.90 -5.77 -23.58
C ASN A 132 -1.93 -6.54 -22.74
N SER A 133 -1.82 -6.49 -21.43
CA SER A 133 -2.65 -7.27 -20.53
C SER A 133 -4.02 -6.62 -20.23
N PRO A 134 -5.13 -7.36 -20.19
CA PRO A 134 -6.43 -6.86 -19.74
C PRO A 134 -6.41 -6.29 -18.30
N TRP A 135 -5.40 -6.62 -17.52
CA TRP A 135 -5.13 -6.02 -16.21
C TRP A 135 -4.69 -4.55 -16.27
N ASN A 136 -4.37 -4.02 -17.44
CA ASN A 136 -4.19 -2.57 -17.60
C ASN A 136 -5.47 -1.81 -17.23
N PHE A 137 -6.65 -2.39 -17.51
CA PHE A 137 -7.92 -1.84 -17.06
C PHE A 137 -8.01 -1.79 -15.54
N LEU A 138 -7.61 -2.85 -14.83
CA LEU A 138 -7.59 -2.85 -13.36
C LEU A 138 -6.62 -1.78 -12.82
N LYS A 139 -5.44 -1.63 -13.42
CA LYS A 139 -4.48 -0.59 -13.03
C LYS A 139 -5.02 0.81 -13.28
N ILE A 140 -5.69 1.04 -14.39
CA ILE A 140 -6.36 2.32 -14.67
C ILE A 140 -7.43 2.60 -13.61
N VAL A 141 -8.28 1.63 -13.29
CA VAL A 141 -9.30 1.75 -12.24
C VAL A 141 -8.65 2.05 -10.89
N LEU A 142 -7.58 1.34 -10.52
CA LEU A 142 -6.83 1.57 -9.30
C LEU A 142 -6.21 2.98 -9.25
N THR A 143 -5.64 3.43 -10.37
CA THR A 143 -5.07 4.79 -10.48
C THR A 143 -6.17 5.85 -10.39
N CYS A 144 -7.30 5.65 -11.05
CA CYS A 144 -8.46 6.55 -10.94
C CYS A 144 -8.99 6.62 -9.50
N MET A 145 -9.03 5.49 -8.79
CA MET A 145 -9.41 5.44 -7.39
C MET A 145 -8.41 6.17 -6.49
N GLN A 146 -7.10 6.02 -6.74
CA GLN A 146 -6.06 6.76 -6.02
C GLN A 146 -6.23 8.27 -6.22
N LEU A 147 -6.49 8.72 -7.45
CA LEU A 147 -6.76 10.13 -7.75
C LEU A 147 -8.03 10.63 -7.06
N ALA A 148 -9.10 9.82 -7.01
CA ALA A 148 -10.33 10.17 -6.32
C ALA A 148 -10.17 10.33 -4.80
N PHE A 149 -9.14 9.71 -4.19
CA PHE A 149 -8.81 9.92 -2.77
C PHE A 149 -7.97 11.20 -2.53
N LEU A 150 -7.41 11.81 -3.59
CA LEU A 150 -6.63 13.06 -3.49
C LEU A 150 -7.49 14.32 -3.57
N ILE A 151 -8.72 14.22 -4.08
CA ILE A 151 -9.72 15.29 -4.19
C ILE A 151 -10.68 15.25 -3.00
#